data_9d08db826f8dc53654ee139bddab4d12
#
_entry.id   9d08db826f8dc53654ee139bddab4d12
#
_cell.length_a   1.000
_cell.length_b   1.000
_cell.length_c   1.000
_cell.angle_alpha   90.00
_cell.angle_beta   90.00
_cell.angle_gamma   90.00
#
_symmetry.space_group_name_H-M   'P 1'
#
loop_
_entity.id
_entity.type
_entity.pdbx_description
1 polymer ?
#
loop_
_entity_poly.entity_id
_entity_poly.type
_entity_poly.pdbx_seq_one_letter_code
_entity_poly.pdbx_strand_id
1 'polypeptide(L)'
;MKKTPAKKIAARKGAPLPFEIHATRDQPLGMPVERFLRNYWHKHPLLIRNAFAEFQSPLQPEDLAGLACEDGVLARLISHDRATDDWNVRTGPFQETDFPGLPDHDWTLLVQDVDKWDADVRALLEQFRFLPRWRIDDIMISFAATGGSVGAHVDHYDVFLLQGQGHRRWQIDARAQQGRKAAPLAFRDDVELKLLRDFRPTHDWVLGPGDMLYLPPLVPHHGVAEDACLTFSIGTRAPSSAELIGDYLDTLIADADEAVRYHDEDLKVPADPYEIDVTAMNRVVEALNALRMNDPDRLGDWFGRFMTTYRASGDVVPAPEPIPREAVEQALEEGVLLHRHPWSRLAWRRAKRGATLFCSGLEFALSAKDAARLAAAEEIDGALYAQLSNRGREVVLELLAQGHYQRAHEDAEDDIEDIDDDQGHVLSLSGDHDDADAGADTPDADDDIDAEADVEQVADAADGPAQAEEAEQGEDADQDDDSGLADDDAASDAGDDGSDQRA
;
A
#
# COMPACT_ATOMS: atom_id res chain seq x y z
N MET A 1 22.52 24.75 -54.69
CA MET A 1 22.54 25.23 -53.32
C MET A 1 22.66 24.02 -52.40
N LYS A 2 23.81 23.80 -51.78
CA LYS A 2 24.08 22.63 -50.88
C LYS A 2 23.42 22.89 -49.54
N LYS A 3 22.48 22.02 -49.10
CA LYS A 3 21.89 22.05 -47.76
C LYS A 3 22.93 21.61 -46.75
N THR A 4 23.30 22.50 -45.85
CA THR A 4 24.15 22.25 -44.69
C THR A 4 23.38 21.34 -43.68
N PRO A 5 23.96 20.25 -43.14
CA PRO A 5 23.28 19.41 -42.19
C PRO A 5 23.15 20.14 -40.85
N ALA A 6 21.94 20.14 -40.28
CA ALA A 6 21.66 20.68 -38.97
C ALA A 6 22.48 19.94 -37.90
N LYS A 7 23.35 20.66 -37.20
CA LYS A 7 24.10 20.17 -36.04
C LYS A 7 23.09 19.75 -34.97
N LYS A 8 23.03 18.44 -34.66
CA LYS A 8 22.37 17.95 -33.45
C LYS A 8 23.06 18.59 -32.23
N ILE A 9 22.38 19.53 -31.60
CA ILE A 9 22.79 20.09 -30.33
C ILE A 9 22.66 18.94 -29.35
N ALA A 10 23.78 18.39 -28.88
CA ALA A 10 23.79 17.42 -27.76
C ALA A 10 23.19 18.14 -26.56
N ALA A 11 22.11 17.56 -25.99
CA ALA A 11 21.53 18.03 -24.75
C ALA A 11 22.66 18.08 -23.71
N ARG A 12 22.94 19.24 -23.13
CA ARG A 12 23.83 19.39 -22.01
C ARG A 12 23.24 18.49 -20.89
N LYS A 13 23.97 17.49 -20.45
CA LYS A 13 23.66 16.77 -19.22
C LYS A 13 23.51 17.82 -18.14
N GLY A 14 22.31 17.98 -17.60
CA GLY A 14 22.06 18.88 -16.47
C GLY A 14 22.98 18.51 -15.30
N ALA A 15 23.20 19.46 -14.39
CA ALA A 15 23.89 19.18 -13.14
C ALA A 15 23.17 17.99 -12.43
N PRO A 16 23.93 17.12 -11.73
CA PRO A 16 23.32 16.03 -10.96
C PRO A 16 22.29 16.60 -9.97
N LEU A 17 21.22 15.86 -9.75
CA LEU A 17 20.20 16.25 -8.78
C LEU A 17 20.80 16.19 -7.38
N PRO A 18 20.53 17.17 -6.50
CA PRO A 18 20.94 17.10 -5.12
C PRO A 18 20.18 16.01 -4.36
N PHE A 19 20.86 15.37 -3.42
CA PHE A 19 20.28 14.41 -2.48
C PHE A 19 19.79 15.08 -1.19
N GLU A 20 20.16 16.34 -0.97
CA GLU A 20 19.75 17.10 0.20
C GLU A 20 19.44 18.54 -0.19
N ILE A 21 18.35 19.07 0.36
CA ILE A 21 17.90 20.45 0.19
C ILE A 21 17.28 20.95 1.49
N HIS A 22 17.05 22.26 1.56
CA HIS A 22 16.31 22.87 2.65
C HIS A 22 14.95 23.33 2.19
N ALA A 23 13.92 23.02 2.98
CA ALA A 23 12.59 23.57 2.79
C ALA A 23 12.55 25.06 3.11
N THR A 24 11.54 25.73 2.57
CA THR A 24 11.19 27.10 2.93
C THR A 24 9.71 27.11 3.31
N ARG A 25 9.27 28.16 4.01
CA ARG A 25 7.87 28.28 4.41
C ARG A 25 6.88 28.12 3.25
N ASP A 26 7.25 28.62 2.07
CA ASP A 26 6.39 28.58 0.87
C ASP A 26 6.62 27.30 0.02
N GLN A 27 7.62 26.51 0.33
CA GLN A 27 8.00 25.30 -0.38
C GLN A 27 8.44 24.21 0.61
N PRO A 28 7.49 23.48 1.21
CA PRO A 28 7.79 22.40 2.15
C PRO A 28 8.64 21.27 1.57
N LEU A 29 8.58 21.06 0.25
CA LEU A 29 9.46 20.12 -0.48
C LEU A 29 10.80 20.75 -0.89
N GLY A 30 11.12 22.00 -0.48
CA GLY A 30 12.32 22.74 -0.88
C GLY A 30 12.33 23.12 -2.36
N MET A 31 11.24 22.85 -3.08
CA MET A 31 11.04 23.14 -4.49
C MET A 31 9.55 23.11 -4.87
N PRO A 32 9.17 23.66 -6.06
CA PRO A 32 7.82 23.47 -6.58
C PRO A 32 7.47 21.97 -6.74
N VAL A 33 6.22 21.62 -6.43
CA VAL A 33 5.69 20.25 -6.47
C VAL A 33 5.95 19.59 -7.84
N GLU A 34 5.73 20.32 -8.95
CA GLU A 34 5.91 19.79 -10.30
C GLU A 34 7.38 19.40 -10.57
N ARG A 35 8.32 20.11 -9.93
CA ARG A 35 9.74 19.77 -10.03
C ARG A 35 10.06 18.51 -9.25
N PHE A 36 9.49 18.36 -8.04
CA PHE A 36 9.61 17.15 -7.24
C PHE A 36 9.06 15.94 -8.00
N LEU A 37 7.83 15.99 -8.45
CA LEU A 37 7.17 14.90 -9.19
C LEU A 37 7.94 14.53 -10.47
N ARG A 38 8.49 15.49 -11.18
CA ARG A 38 9.25 15.25 -12.41
C ARG A 38 10.59 14.61 -12.18
N ASN A 39 11.31 15.01 -11.13
CA ASN A 39 12.72 14.70 -10.95
C ASN A 39 12.99 13.66 -9.85
N TYR A 40 12.16 13.63 -8.82
CA TYR A 40 12.39 12.80 -7.62
C TYR A 40 11.39 11.66 -7.49
N TRP A 41 10.11 11.94 -7.67
CA TRP A 41 9.05 10.95 -7.50
C TRP A 41 9.33 9.68 -8.31
N HIS A 42 9.38 8.52 -7.64
CA HIS A 42 9.67 7.19 -8.22
C HIS A 42 11.07 7.06 -8.86
N LYS A 43 12.02 7.98 -8.56
CA LYS A 43 13.29 8.07 -9.29
C LYS A 43 14.51 8.33 -8.43
N HIS A 44 14.41 9.20 -7.43
CA HIS A 44 15.59 9.75 -6.78
C HIS A 44 15.30 10.11 -5.33
N PRO A 45 16.07 9.59 -4.34
CA PRO A 45 15.88 9.93 -2.94
C PRO A 45 16.24 11.39 -2.65
N LEU A 46 15.60 11.96 -1.64
CA LEU A 46 15.78 13.35 -1.27
C LEU A 46 15.61 13.57 0.22
N LEU A 47 16.64 14.05 0.88
CA LEU A 47 16.52 14.60 2.22
C LEU A 47 16.08 16.06 2.13
N ILE A 48 15.01 16.40 2.82
CA ILE A 48 14.45 17.75 2.91
C ILE A 48 14.57 18.21 4.35
N ARG A 49 15.53 19.09 4.57
CA ARG A 49 15.73 19.69 5.90
C ARG A 49 14.63 20.67 6.21
N ASN A 50 14.12 20.59 7.44
CA ASN A 50 13.08 21.47 7.95
C ASN A 50 11.82 21.49 7.05
N ALA A 51 11.44 20.31 6.52
CA ALA A 51 10.23 20.14 5.70
C ALA A 51 8.96 20.56 6.46
N PHE A 52 8.93 20.29 7.76
CA PHE A 52 7.91 20.74 8.71
C PHE A 52 8.60 21.64 9.75
N ALA A 53 8.53 22.95 9.52
CA ALA A 53 9.15 23.93 10.42
C ALA A 53 8.51 23.85 11.81
N GLU A 54 9.35 23.81 12.85
CA GLU A 54 8.91 23.76 14.26
C GLU A 54 7.91 22.61 14.54
N PHE A 55 8.15 21.45 13.88
CA PHE A 55 7.29 20.28 14.03
C PHE A 55 7.21 19.83 15.48
N GLN A 56 5.99 19.66 15.96
CA GLN A 56 5.69 19.02 17.23
C GLN A 56 4.92 17.74 16.94
N SER A 57 5.37 16.63 17.52
CA SER A 57 4.70 15.35 17.38
C SER A 57 3.27 15.44 17.96
N PRO A 58 2.23 15.04 17.21
CA PRO A 58 0.88 15.02 17.73
C PRO A 58 0.66 13.98 18.84
N LEU A 59 1.49 12.94 18.89
CA LEU A 59 1.44 11.92 19.93
C LEU A 59 2.82 11.70 20.57
N GLN A 60 2.81 11.13 21.78
CA GLN A 60 4.00 10.77 22.54
C GLN A 60 4.29 9.26 22.43
N PRO A 61 5.51 8.79 22.81
CA PRO A 61 5.84 7.37 22.82
C PRO A 61 4.87 6.51 23.62
N GLU A 62 4.34 7.04 24.74
CA GLU A 62 3.39 6.37 25.60
C GLU A 62 2.04 6.16 24.92
N ASP A 63 1.58 7.14 24.13
CA ASP A 63 0.34 7.03 23.33
C ASP A 63 0.49 5.92 22.28
N LEU A 64 1.67 5.85 21.61
CA LEU A 64 1.97 4.81 20.63
C LEU A 64 2.03 3.42 21.28
N ALA A 65 2.59 3.30 22.49
CA ALA A 65 2.63 2.06 23.25
C ALA A 65 1.22 1.62 23.68
N GLY A 66 0.37 2.57 24.14
CA GLY A 66 -1.03 2.33 24.45
C GLY A 66 -1.78 1.81 23.22
N LEU A 67 -1.63 2.48 22.07
CA LEU A 67 -2.25 2.05 20.82
C LEU A 67 -1.81 0.63 20.40
N ALA A 68 -0.56 0.25 20.66
CA ALA A 68 -0.06 -1.09 20.36
C ALA A 68 -0.67 -2.20 21.24
N CYS A 69 -1.40 -1.83 22.30
CA CYS A 69 -2.14 -2.76 23.17
C CYS A 69 -3.59 -2.96 22.73
N GLU A 70 -4.11 -2.10 21.83
CA GLU A 70 -5.49 -2.17 21.38
C GLU A 70 -5.72 -3.34 20.42
N ASP A 71 -6.88 -3.97 20.54
CA ASP A 71 -7.30 -5.02 19.62
C ASP A 71 -7.47 -4.45 18.20
N GLY A 72 -7.02 -5.21 17.19
CA GLY A 72 -7.10 -4.80 15.78
C GLY A 72 -5.97 -3.87 15.33
N VAL A 73 -5.12 -3.38 16.22
CA VAL A 73 -3.95 -2.58 15.87
C VAL A 73 -2.79 -3.47 15.43
N LEU A 74 -2.27 -3.21 14.25
CA LEU A 74 -1.12 -3.91 13.71
C LEU A 74 0.17 -3.31 14.28
N ALA A 75 0.74 -3.97 15.28
CA ALA A 75 1.96 -3.53 15.94
C ALA A 75 3.02 -4.62 15.95
N ARG A 76 4.29 -4.22 15.85
CA ARG A 76 5.46 -5.12 15.93
C ARG A 76 6.53 -4.51 16.80
N LEU A 77 7.12 -5.31 17.68
CA LEU A 77 8.29 -4.97 18.47
C LEU A 77 9.48 -5.76 17.93
N ILE A 78 10.50 -5.03 17.46
CA ILE A 78 11.73 -5.61 16.89
C ILE A 78 12.89 -5.27 17.83
N SER A 79 13.63 -6.28 18.26
CA SER A 79 14.86 -6.12 19.05
C SER A 79 16.03 -6.79 18.37
N HIS A 80 17.23 -6.21 18.55
CA HIS A 80 18.47 -6.70 17.96
C HIS A 80 19.56 -6.85 19.02
N ASP A 81 19.93 -8.09 19.30
CA ASP A 81 21.14 -8.36 20.10
C ASP A 81 22.37 -8.25 19.19
N ARG A 82 23.09 -7.13 19.31
CA ARG A 82 24.29 -6.87 18.49
C ARG A 82 25.46 -7.78 18.81
N ALA A 83 25.48 -8.44 19.97
CA ALA A 83 26.57 -9.33 20.34
C ALA A 83 26.48 -10.68 19.64
N THR A 84 25.26 -11.16 19.42
CA THR A 84 24.97 -12.42 18.74
C THR A 84 24.47 -12.22 17.31
N ASP A 85 24.16 -10.97 16.93
CA ASP A 85 23.48 -10.59 15.68
C ASP A 85 22.10 -11.28 15.53
N ASP A 86 21.41 -11.44 16.67
CA ASP A 86 20.09 -12.08 16.74
C ASP A 86 18.98 -11.02 16.69
N TRP A 87 18.00 -11.28 15.82
CA TRP A 87 16.85 -10.41 15.60
C TRP A 87 15.59 -11.12 16.09
N ASN A 88 14.87 -10.47 16.99
CA ASN A 88 13.62 -10.97 17.51
C ASN A 88 12.47 -10.06 17.08
N VAL A 89 11.37 -10.65 16.60
CA VAL A 89 10.15 -9.95 16.19
C VAL A 89 9.00 -10.48 17.05
N ARG A 90 8.30 -9.58 17.73
CA ARG A 90 7.06 -9.88 18.44
C ARG A 90 5.93 -9.09 17.80
N THR A 91 4.80 -9.72 17.59
CA THR A 91 3.59 -9.10 17.01
C THR A 91 2.58 -8.81 18.11
N GLY A 92 1.89 -7.67 18.03
CA GLY A 92 0.78 -7.29 18.92
C GLY A 92 -0.49 -8.14 18.72
N PRO A 93 -1.55 -7.87 19.48
CA PRO A 93 -1.61 -6.82 20.50
C PRO A 93 -0.70 -7.09 21.69
N PHE A 94 -0.09 -6.03 22.25
CA PHE A 94 0.79 -6.11 23.41
C PHE A 94 -0.01 -5.93 24.71
N GLN A 95 0.68 -6.17 25.83
CA GLN A 95 0.17 -5.83 27.15
C GLN A 95 0.98 -4.65 27.70
N GLU A 96 0.37 -3.76 28.48
CA GLU A 96 1.09 -2.66 29.15
C GLU A 96 2.32 -3.13 29.91
N THR A 97 2.29 -4.34 30.46
CA THR A 97 3.39 -4.98 31.20
C THR A 97 4.55 -5.42 30.32
N ASP A 98 4.40 -5.42 28.99
CA ASP A 98 5.47 -5.79 28.07
C ASP A 98 6.57 -4.71 27.94
N PHE A 99 6.21 -3.44 28.14
CA PHE A 99 7.09 -2.31 27.90
C PHE A 99 8.08 -2.00 29.03
N PRO A 100 7.69 -2.03 30.33
CA PRO A 100 8.61 -1.66 31.43
C PRO A 100 9.83 -2.55 31.57
N GLY A 101 9.80 -3.75 30.98
CA GLY A 101 10.91 -4.71 31.01
C GLY A 101 11.86 -4.60 29.84
N LEU A 102 11.60 -3.70 28.88
CA LEU A 102 12.46 -3.53 27.70
C LEU A 102 13.78 -2.84 28.09
N PRO A 103 14.91 -3.17 27.42
CA PRO A 103 16.17 -2.49 27.63
C PRO A 103 16.10 -1.04 27.14
N ASP A 104 17.02 -0.20 27.63
CA ASP A 104 17.12 1.21 27.21
C ASP A 104 17.62 1.39 25.76
N HIS A 105 17.91 0.31 25.04
CA HIS A 105 18.53 0.37 23.73
C HIS A 105 18.19 -0.84 22.83
N ASP A 106 18.44 -0.68 21.52
CA ASP A 106 18.43 -1.73 20.48
C ASP A 106 17.08 -2.41 20.26
N TRP A 107 15.98 -1.65 20.37
CA TRP A 107 14.65 -2.11 20.00
C TRP A 107 13.82 -1.00 19.34
N THR A 108 12.80 -1.40 18.60
CA THR A 108 11.88 -0.50 17.90
C THR A 108 10.46 -1.07 17.96
N LEU A 109 9.49 -0.25 18.36
CA LEU A 109 8.07 -0.51 18.24
C LEU A 109 7.56 0.15 16.94
N LEU A 110 6.87 -0.61 16.09
CA LEU A 110 6.20 -0.12 14.88
C LEU A 110 4.70 -0.30 15.05
N VAL A 111 3.92 0.73 14.75
CA VAL A 111 2.46 0.69 14.74
C VAL A 111 1.99 1.20 13.37
N GLN A 112 1.25 0.35 12.65
CA GLN A 112 0.69 0.67 11.33
C GLN A 112 -0.61 1.43 11.47
N ASP A 113 -1.01 2.12 10.39
CA ASP A 113 -2.32 2.76 10.26
C ASP A 113 -2.67 3.78 11.35
N VAL A 114 -1.68 4.39 12.01
CA VAL A 114 -1.92 5.33 13.12
C VAL A 114 -2.83 6.49 12.70
N ASP A 115 -2.81 6.90 11.43
CA ASP A 115 -3.72 7.90 10.87
C ASP A 115 -5.20 7.47 10.86
N LYS A 116 -5.51 6.19 11.11
CA LYS A 116 -6.87 5.69 11.26
C LYS A 116 -7.35 5.77 12.71
N TRP A 117 -6.40 5.74 13.65
CA TRP A 117 -6.67 5.76 15.09
C TRP A 117 -6.58 7.16 15.69
N ASP A 118 -5.73 8.02 15.13
CA ASP A 118 -5.49 9.37 15.63
C ASP A 118 -5.79 10.42 14.56
N ALA A 119 -6.66 11.39 14.91
CA ALA A 119 -7.11 12.43 14.00
C ALA A 119 -6.03 13.47 13.69
N ASP A 120 -5.17 13.79 14.65
CA ASP A 120 -4.09 14.76 14.48
C ASP A 120 -2.96 14.17 13.63
N VAL A 121 -2.68 12.87 13.77
CA VAL A 121 -1.79 12.15 12.85
C VAL A 121 -2.39 12.14 11.44
N ARG A 122 -3.68 11.86 11.30
CA ARG A 122 -4.38 11.90 10.00
C ARG A 122 -4.31 13.27 9.34
N ALA A 123 -4.38 14.35 10.12
CA ALA A 123 -4.29 15.73 9.61
C ALA A 123 -2.94 16.01 8.91
N LEU A 124 -1.86 15.29 9.22
CA LEU A 124 -0.59 15.42 8.51
C LEU A 124 -0.70 15.09 7.02
N LEU A 125 -1.65 14.25 6.63
CA LEU A 125 -1.88 13.87 5.23
C LEU A 125 -2.29 15.03 4.33
N GLU A 126 -2.77 16.12 4.91
CA GLU A 126 -3.10 17.36 4.19
C GLU A 126 -1.87 17.97 3.48
N GLN A 127 -0.67 17.77 4.05
CA GLN A 127 0.58 18.24 3.45
C GLN A 127 0.98 17.43 2.20
N PHE A 128 0.36 16.26 2.00
CA PHE A 128 0.63 15.36 0.87
C PHE A 128 -0.45 15.39 -0.21
N ARG A 129 -1.34 16.42 -0.22
CA ARG A 129 -2.38 16.60 -1.26
C ARG A 129 -1.85 16.75 -2.69
N PHE A 130 -0.56 16.91 -2.88
CA PHE A 130 0.07 16.90 -4.19
C PHE A 130 0.16 15.48 -4.82
N LEU A 131 -0.09 14.45 -4.01
CA LEU A 131 -0.28 13.08 -4.47
C LEU A 131 -1.78 12.76 -4.58
N PRO A 132 -2.18 11.88 -5.51
CA PRO A 132 -3.54 11.35 -5.50
C PRO A 132 -3.81 10.64 -4.16
N ARG A 133 -4.93 10.96 -3.50
CA ARG A 133 -5.24 10.42 -2.16
C ARG A 133 -5.28 8.88 -2.14
N TRP A 134 -5.75 8.25 -3.23
CA TRP A 134 -5.77 6.80 -3.38
C TRP A 134 -4.37 6.16 -3.48
N ARG A 135 -3.30 6.96 -3.68
CA ARG A 135 -1.90 6.51 -3.68
C ARG A 135 -1.29 6.48 -2.28
N ILE A 136 -1.84 7.22 -1.33
CA ILE A 136 -1.37 7.20 0.07
C ILE A 136 -2.00 5.99 0.74
N ASP A 137 -1.19 5.20 1.42
CA ASP A 137 -1.66 4.03 2.14
C ASP A 137 -2.01 4.36 3.58
N ASP A 138 -0.99 4.60 4.37
CA ASP A 138 -1.12 4.88 5.80
C ASP A 138 -0.02 5.82 6.31
N ILE A 139 -0.12 6.17 7.58
CA ILE A 139 1.00 6.67 8.38
C ILE A 139 1.33 5.60 9.41
N MET A 140 2.42 4.87 9.17
CA MET A 140 3.03 4.02 10.18
C MET A 140 3.93 4.89 11.08
N ILE A 141 3.87 4.71 12.39
CA ILE A 141 4.76 5.39 13.33
C ILE A 141 5.65 4.37 14.02
N SER A 142 6.93 4.71 14.12
CA SER A 142 7.88 3.91 14.89
C SER A 142 8.46 4.72 16.03
N PHE A 143 8.43 4.13 17.25
CA PHE A 143 9.29 4.54 18.34
C PHE A 143 10.52 3.64 18.36
N ALA A 144 11.69 4.22 18.51
CA ALA A 144 12.93 3.47 18.64
C ALA A 144 13.74 3.97 19.84
N ALA A 145 14.16 3.05 20.71
CA ALA A 145 15.17 3.32 21.73
C ALA A 145 16.55 3.56 21.09
N THR A 146 17.49 4.14 21.82
CA THR A 146 18.84 4.38 21.29
C THR A 146 19.42 3.12 20.66
N GLY A 147 19.91 3.21 19.43
CA GLY A 147 20.41 2.06 18.67
C GLY A 147 19.31 1.20 18.00
N GLY A 148 18.04 1.43 18.34
CA GLY A 148 16.92 0.70 17.75
C GLY A 148 16.84 0.86 16.23
N SER A 149 16.50 -0.22 15.56
CA SER A 149 16.47 -0.33 14.09
C SER A 149 15.60 -1.49 13.67
N VAL A 150 15.17 -1.48 12.41
CA VAL A 150 14.56 -2.63 11.72
C VAL A 150 15.55 -3.29 10.75
N GLY A 151 16.83 -2.87 10.78
CA GLY A 151 17.87 -3.36 9.89
C GLY A 151 17.88 -2.70 8.52
N ALA A 152 18.85 -3.09 7.69
CA ALA A 152 18.98 -2.60 6.33
C ALA A 152 18.01 -3.38 5.40
N HIS A 153 17.14 -2.66 4.67
CA HIS A 153 16.11 -3.26 3.82
C HIS A 153 15.80 -2.40 2.59
N VAL A 154 14.82 -2.81 1.82
CA VAL A 154 14.21 -2.05 0.71
C VAL A 154 12.69 -2.13 0.83
N ASP A 155 12.01 -1.05 0.41
CA ASP A 155 10.57 -1.03 0.23
C ASP A 155 10.23 -1.09 -1.25
N HIS A 156 9.08 -1.67 -1.59
CA HIS A 156 8.57 -1.75 -2.96
C HIS A 156 7.70 -0.53 -3.34
N TYR A 157 7.58 0.45 -2.45
CA TYR A 157 6.75 1.64 -2.59
C TYR A 157 7.53 2.92 -2.25
N ASP A 158 6.96 4.06 -2.61
CA ASP A 158 7.49 5.37 -2.21
C ASP A 158 7.13 5.66 -0.76
N VAL A 159 8.06 6.15 0.03
CA VAL A 159 7.83 6.52 1.43
C VAL A 159 8.46 7.87 1.76
N PHE A 160 7.76 8.64 2.62
CA PHE A 160 8.29 9.86 3.24
C PHE A 160 8.48 9.58 4.73
N LEU A 161 9.72 9.67 5.18
CA LEU A 161 10.13 9.42 6.56
C LEU A 161 10.31 10.77 7.26
N LEU A 162 9.27 11.21 7.98
CA LEU A 162 9.28 12.45 8.75
C LEU A 162 9.79 12.16 10.15
N GLN A 163 10.87 12.82 10.56
CA GLN A 163 11.37 12.73 11.92
C GLN A 163 10.48 13.57 12.84
N GLY A 164 9.79 12.91 13.77
CA GLY A 164 8.84 13.55 14.68
C GLY A 164 9.47 14.04 15.96
N GLN A 165 10.25 13.18 16.63
CA GLN A 165 10.89 13.45 17.90
C GLN A 165 12.25 12.78 17.96
N GLY A 166 13.21 13.34 18.68
CA GLY A 166 14.56 12.80 18.77
C GLY A 166 15.30 12.78 17.44
N HIS A 167 16.35 11.96 17.34
CA HIS A 167 17.23 11.93 16.18
C HIS A 167 17.39 10.50 15.65
N ARG A 168 17.33 10.34 14.33
CA ARG A 168 17.57 9.08 13.65
C ARG A 168 18.59 9.23 12.55
N ARG A 169 19.59 8.35 12.55
CA ARG A 169 20.57 8.23 11.48
C ARG A 169 19.98 7.41 10.35
N TRP A 170 19.96 7.99 9.16
CA TRP A 170 19.55 7.30 7.94
C TRP A 170 20.71 7.15 6.99
N GLN A 171 20.96 5.92 6.60
CA GLN A 171 21.94 5.55 5.59
C GLN A 171 21.21 5.01 4.36
N ILE A 172 21.63 5.41 3.15
CA ILE A 172 21.05 4.93 1.90
C ILE A 172 22.12 4.50 0.90
N ASP A 173 21.80 3.52 0.07
CA ASP A 173 22.59 3.18 -1.11
C ASP A 173 21.95 3.74 -2.37
N ALA A 174 22.45 4.88 -2.82
CA ALA A 174 21.96 5.57 -4.00
C ALA A 174 22.87 5.37 -5.24
N ARG A 175 23.61 4.26 -5.34
CA ARG A 175 24.51 4.00 -6.49
C ARG A 175 23.76 4.02 -7.82
N ALA A 176 22.57 3.43 -7.89
CA ALA A 176 21.77 3.41 -9.11
C ALA A 176 21.40 4.83 -9.56
N GLN A 177 20.99 5.70 -8.63
CA GLN A 177 20.61 7.09 -8.90
C GLN A 177 21.81 7.95 -9.28
N GLN A 178 23.01 7.54 -8.88
CA GLN A 178 24.28 8.16 -9.33
C GLN A 178 24.78 7.63 -10.67
N GLY A 179 24.00 6.78 -11.35
CA GLY A 179 24.40 6.15 -12.61
C GLY A 179 25.50 5.09 -12.47
N ARG A 180 25.68 4.56 -11.25
CA ARG A 180 26.62 3.46 -10.94
C ARG A 180 25.86 2.14 -10.93
N LYS A 181 26.57 1.03 -11.13
CA LYS A 181 25.95 -0.30 -11.02
C LYS A 181 25.46 -0.51 -9.58
N ALA A 182 24.17 -0.75 -9.41
CA ALA A 182 23.61 -1.17 -8.13
C ALA A 182 24.18 -2.55 -7.72
N ALA A 183 24.29 -2.79 -6.41
CA ALA A 183 24.53 -4.14 -5.92
C ALA A 183 23.28 -5.00 -6.17
N PRO A 184 23.44 -6.30 -6.44
CA PRO A 184 22.32 -7.22 -6.40
C PRO A 184 21.68 -7.18 -5.01
N LEU A 185 20.35 -7.19 -4.96
CA LEU A 185 19.63 -7.33 -3.69
C LEU A 185 19.75 -8.80 -3.26
N ALA A 186 20.48 -9.04 -2.19
CA ALA A 186 20.61 -10.35 -1.56
C ALA A 186 20.10 -10.22 -0.12
N PHE A 187 19.15 -11.05 0.26
CA PHE A 187 18.55 -11.04 1.57
C PHE A 187 19.15 -12.09 2.49
N ARG A 188 19.04 -11.90 3.78
CA ARG A 188 19.35 -12.89 4.79
C ARG A 188 18.27 -13.95 4.79
N ASP A 189 18.67 -15.19 5.05
CA ASP A 189 17.82 -16.39 5.14
C ASP A 189 17.76 -16.95 6.57
N ASP A 190 18.50 -16.34 7.48
CA ASP A 190 18.66 -16.73 8.88
C ASP A 190 17.81 -15.88 9.85
N VAL A 191 17.06 -14.91 9.33
CA VAL A 191 16.19 -14.03 10.10
C VAL A 191 14.81 -13.91 9.45
N GLU A 192 13.78 -13.71 10.24
CA GLU A 192 12.41 -13.52 9.75
C GLU A 192 12.24 -12.24 8.92
N LEU A 193 12.98 -11.20 9.28
CA LEU A 193 12.97 -9.91 8.57
C LEU A 193 13.70 -10.02 7.22
N LYS A 194 13.16 -9.39 6.19
CA LYS A 194 13.81 -9.32 4.86
C LYS A 194 15.00 -8.34 4.86
N LEU A 195 16.04 -8.67 5.63
CA LEU A 195 17.24 -7.85 5.76
C LEU A 195 18.20 -8.07 4.61
N LEU A 196 18.82 -6.99 4.14
CA LEU A 196 19.88 -7.07 3.14
C LEU A 196 21.14 -7.70 3.74
N ARG A 197 21.67 -8.70 3.05
CA ARG A 197 22.93 -9.38 3.43
C ARG A 197 24.15 -8.47 3.30
N ASP A 198 24.19 -7.65 2.24
CA ASP A 198 25.23 -6.67 1.95
C ASP A 198 24.64 -5.28 1.78
N PHE A 199 24.85 -4.41 2.76
CA PHE A 199 24.48 -3.01 2.69
C PHE A 199 25.71 -2.12 2.74
N ARG A 200 25.87 -1.24 1.75
CA ARG A 200 27.01 -0.29 1.64
C ARG A 200 26.50 1.10 1.35
N PRO A 201 26.32 1.92 2.36
CA PRO A 201 25.74 3.24 2.19
C PRO A 201 26.62 4.17 1.34
N THR A 202 25.98 5.02 0.57
CA THR A 202 26.62 6.11 -0.19
C THR A 202 26.33 7.47 0.43
N HIS A 203 25.30 7.56 1.25
CA HIS A 203 24.91 8.74 2.01
C HIS A 203 24.58 8.34 3.44
N ASP A 204 24.85 9.24 4.35
CA ASP A 204 24.69 9.06 5.79
C ASP A 204 24.29 10.43 6.39
N TRP A 205 23.10 10.48 6.99
CA TRP A 205 22.53 11.69 7.56
C TRP A 205 21.89 11.42 8.93
N VAL A 206 21.97 12.36 9.82
CA VAL A 206 21.16 12.39 11.03
C VAL A 206 20.00 13.36 10.80
N LEU A 207 18.79 12.89 10.95
CA LEU A 207 17.58 13.68 10.88
C LEU A 207 17.15 14.07 12.28
N GLY A 208 16.73 15.34 12.44
CA GLY A 208 16.07 15.86 13.64
C GLY A 208 14.61 16.20 13.36
N PRO A 209 13.84 16.60 14.38
CA PRO A 209 12.42 16.91 14.25
C PRO A 209 12.12 17.88 13.12
N GLY A 210 11.16 17.52 12.26
CA GLY A 210 10.76 18.29 11.09
C GLY A 210 11.59 18.03 9.82
N ASP A 211 12.71 17.31 9.88
CA ASP A 211 13.40 16.82 8.70
C ASP A 211 12.62 15.65 8.07
N MET A 212 12.62 15.55 6.75
CA MET A 212 11.92 14.50 6.03
C MET A 212 12.79 13.87 4.95
N LEU A 213 12.92 12.54 4.95
CA LEU A 213 13.62 11.78 3.92
C LEU A 213 12.61 11.10 3.01
N TYR A 214 12.63 11.43 1.72
CA TYR A 214 11.87 10.75 0.70
C TYR A 214 12.72 9.64 0.07
N LEU A 215 12.16 8.42 0.02
CA LEU A 215 12.77 7.26 -0.63
C LEU A 215 11.81 6.71 -1.72
N PRO A 216 12.29 6.62 -2.97
CA PRO A 216 11.58 5.88 -4.00
C PRO A 216 11.76 4.36 -3.81
N PRO A 217 10.93 3.53 -4.49
CA PRO A 217 11.02 2.08 -4.37
C PRO A 217 12.42 1.53 -4.60
N LEU A 218 12.75 0.44 -3.90
CA LEU A 218 13.98 -0.34 -4.06
C LEU A 218 15.29 0.43 -3.79
N VAL A 219 15.22 1.55 -3.08
CA VAL A 219 16.44 2.20 -2.55
C VAL A 219 16.82 1.55 -1.23
N PRO A 220 17.95 0.83 -1.15
CA PRO A 220 18.42 0.23 0.08
C PRO A 220 18.66 1.31 1.15
N HIS A 221 18.10 1.10 2.33
CA HIS A 221 18.22 2.05 3.42
C HIS A 221 18.30 1.37 4.79
N HIS A 222 18.81 2.11 5.75
CA HIS A 222 19.00 1.66 7.13
C HIS A 222 18.82 2.84 8.08
N GLY A 223 17.85 2.76 8.96
CA GLY A 223 17.58 3.76 10.00
C GLY A 223 17.98 3.25 11.37
N VAL A 224 18.81 3.99 12.09
CA VAL A 224 19.26 3.68 13.46
C VAL A 224 18.97 4.88 14.35
N ALA A 225 18.33 4.66 15.47
CA ALA A 225 18.06 5.71 16.45
C ALA A 225 19.36 6.19 17.12
N GLU A 226 19.64 7.49 17.07
CA GLU A 226 20.77 8.09 17.81
C GLU A 226 20.41 8.31 19.28
N ASP A 227 19.16 8.62 19.53
CA ASP A 227 18.51 8.74 20.82
C ASP A 227 17.08 8.18 20.72
N ALA A 228 16.32 8.19 21.81
CA ALA A 228 14.92 7.82 21.79
C ALA A 228 14.15 8.71 20.81
N CYS A 229 13.52 8.13 19.80
CA CYS A 229 12.96 8.89 18.69
C CYS A 229 11.67 8.33 18.13
N LEU A 230 10.85 9.24 17.57
CA LEU A 230 9.63 8.92 16.80
C LEU A 230 9.87 9.28 15.32
N THR A 231 9.54 8.35 14.43
CA THR A 231 9.55 8.57 12.98
C THR A 231 8.18 8.24 12.40
N PHE A 232 7.62 9.15 11.60
CA PHE A 232 6.36 9.00 10.89
C PHE A 232 6.68 8.58 9.45
N SER A 233 6.22 7.41 9.05
CA SER A 233 6.42 6.87 7.72
C SER A 233 5.11 6.98 6.94
N ILE A 234 5.05 7.96 6.02
CA ILE A 234 3.90 8.14 5.13
C ILE A 234 4.12 7.22 3.92
N GLY A 235 3.49 6.06 3.97
CA GLY A 235 3.56 5.02 2.96
C GLY A 235 2.66 5.28 1.77
N THR A 236 3.06 4.77 0.59
CA THR A 236 2.23 4.86 -0.60
C THR A 236 1.89 3.49 -1.16
N ARG A 237 0.67 3.34 -1.64
CA ARG A 237 0.19 2.10 -2.24
C ARG A 237 0.78 1.89 -3.63
N ALA A 238 1.44 0.76 -3.84
CA ALA A 238 2.06 0.37 -5.10
C ALA A 238 1.84 -1.12 -5.38
N PRO A 239 0.62 -1.52 -5.79
CA PRO A 239 0.33 -2.93 -6.04
C PRO A 239 1.22 -3.48 -7.15
N SER A 240 1.69 -4.70 -6.96
CA SER A 240 2.48 -5.43 -7.95
C SER A 240 1.64 -5.81 -9.17
N SER A 241 2.30 -6.11 -10.28
CA SER A 241 1.60 -6.64 -11.46
C SER A 241 0.91 -7.96 -11.17
N ALA A 242 1.45 -8.79 -10.27
CA ALA A 242 0.86 -10.06 -9.88
C ALA A 242 -0.44 -9.85 -9.10
N GLU A 243 -0.45 -8.94 -8.12
CA GLU A 243 -1.66 -8.57 -7.38
C GLU A 243 -2.75 -8.01 -8.30
N LEU A 244 -2.37 -7.08 -9.20
CA LEU A 244 -3.30 -6.49 -10.16
C LEU A 244 -3.90 -7.53 -11.11
N ILE A 245 -3.09 -8.45 -11.63
CA ILE A 245 -3.56 -9.51 -12.53
C ILE A 245 -4.43 -10.50 -11.76
N GLY A 246 -4.01 -10.96 -10.58
CA GLY A 246 -4.76 -11.92 -9.78
C GLY A 246 -6.16 -11.43 -9.46
N ASP A 247 -6.29 -10.29 -8.81
CA ASP A 247 -7.57 -9.70 -8.42
C ASP A 247 -8.47 -9.38 -9.64
N TYR A 248 -7.85 -8.87 -10.74
CA TYR A 248 -8.63 -8.61 -11.96
C TYR A 248 -9.11 -9.87 -12.63
N LEU A 249 -8.31 -10.93 -12.66
CA LEU A 249 -8.74 -12.23 -13.21
C LEU A 249 -9.86 -12.84 -12.39
N ASP A 250 -9.82 -12.76 -11.07
CA ASP A 250 -10.90 -13.22 -10.20
C ASP A 250 -12.22 -12.50 -10.53
N THR A 251 -12.16 -11.18 -10.71
CA THR A 251 -13.32 -10.39 -11.17
C THR A 251 -13.80 -10.83 -12.55
N LEU A 252 -12.90 -11.10 -13.50
CA LEU A 252 -13.25 -11.54 -14.84
C LEU A 252 -13.88 -12.93 -14.83
N ILE A 253 -13.38 -13.84 -14.01
CA ILE A 253 -13.88 -15.21 -13.85
C ILE A 253 -15.29 -15.18 -13.22
N ALA A 254 -15.49 -14.37 -12.18
CA ALA A 254 -16.79 -14.23 -11.52
C ALA A 254 -17.89 -13.72 -12.47
N ASP A 255 -17.51 -12.86 -13.43
CA ASP A 255 -18.43 -12.31 -14.43
C ASP A 255 -18.50 -13.13 -15.73
N ALA A 256 -17.69 -14.20 -15.88
CA ALA A 256 -17.61 -14.98 -17.10
C ALA A 256 -18.88 -15.81 -17.31
N ASP A 257 -19.40 -15.81 -18.55
CA ASP A 257 -20.49 -16.70 -18.93
C ASP A 257 -19.94 -18.09 -19.22
N GLU A 258 -20.26 -19.05 -18.36
CA GLU A 258 -19.86 -20.45 -18.53
C GLU A 258 -20.36 -21.10 -19.80
N ALA A 259 -21.40 -20.54 -20.46
CA ALA A 259 -21.88 -21.01 -21.74
C ALA A 259 -20.94 -20.68 -22.90
N VAL A 260 -20.02 -19.70 -22.71
CA VAL A 260 -19.00 -19.38 -23.72
C VAL A 260 -17.90 -20.44 -23.65
N ARG A 261 -17.83 -21.25 -24.70
CA ARG A 261 -16.90 -22.35 -24.84
C ARG A 261 -15.98 -22.16 -26.02
N TYR A 262 -14.89 -22.91 -26.07
CA TYR A 262 -14.08 -23.07 -27.27
C TYR A 262 -14.94 -23.66 -28.39
N HIS A 263 -14.91 -23.04 -29.59
CA HIS A 263 -15.67 -23.46 -30.77
C HIS A 263 -14.75 -23.76 -31.94
N ASP A 264 -15.04 -24.86 -32.67
CA ASP A 264 -14.26 -25.31 -33.82
C ASP A 264 -15.15 -25.89 -34.92
N GLU A 265 -16.29 -25.27 -35.17
CA GLU A 265 -17.32 -25.70 -36.14
C GLU A 265 -16.78 -25.89 -37.56
N ASP A 266 -15.67 -25.24 -37.90
CA ASP A 266 -14.92 -25.32 -39.14
C ASP A 266 -13.74 -26.30 -39.11
N LEU A 267 -13.68 -27.19 -38.09
CA LEU A 267 -12.62 -28.17 -37.93
C LEU A 267 -12.38 -29.01 -39.17
N LYS A 268 -11.13 -29.08 -39.60
CA LYS A 268 -10.68 -29.93 -40.71
C LYS A 268 -9.92 -31.14 -40.17
N VAL A 269 -9.88 -32.20 -40.97
CA VAL A 269 -9.08 -33.36 -40.62
C VAL A 269 -7.61 -32.94 -40.48
N PRO A 270 -6.97 -33.09 -39.29
CA PRO A 270 -5.63 -32.66 -39.06
C PRO A 270 -4.62 -33.55 -39.79
N ALA A 271 -3.49 -32.98 -40.22
CA ALA A 271 -2.39 -33.75 -40.78
C ALA A 271 -1.69 -34.58 -39.71
N ASP A 272 -1.56 -34.05 -38.49
CA ASP A 272 -1.09 -34.73 -37.30
C ASP A 272 -2.15 -34.53 -36.18
N PRO A 273 -2.74 -35.65 -35.67
CA PRO A 273 -3.79 -35.55 -34.62
C PRO A 273 -3.26 -35.07 -33.27
N TYR A 274 -1.97 -34.94 -33.09
CA TYR A 274 -1.34 -34.45 -31.85
C TYR A 274 -0.89 -32.99 -31.92
N GLU A 275 -0.98 -32.36 -33.10
CA GLU A 275 -0.60 -30.95 -33.29
C GLU A 275 -1.72 -30.02 -32.79
N ILE A 276 -1.36 -29.10 -31.89
CA ILE A 276 -2.18 -27.92 -31.57
C ILE A 276 -1.80 -26.84 -32.60
N ASP A 277 -2.57 -26.76 -33.69
CA ASP A 277 -2.23 -25.89 -34.81
C ASP A 277 -2.51 -24.39 -34.53
N VAL A 278 -2.04 -23.54 -35.44
CA VAL A 278 -2.23 -22.08 -35.35
C VAL A 278 -3.71 -21.71 -35.31
N THR A 279 -4.58 -22.49 -35.98
CA THR A 279 -6.02 -22.22 -36.01
C THR A 279 -6.64 -22.45 -34.63
N ALA A 280 -6.26 -23.53 -33.95
CA ALA A 280 -6.69 -23.80 -32.58
C ALA A 280 -6.23 -22.67 -31.64
N MET A 281 -4.96 -22.23 -31.75
CA MET A 281 -4.45 -21.14 -30.93
C MET A 281 -5.20 -19.81 -31.19
N ASN A 282 -5.57 -19.50 -32.44
CA ASN A 282 -6.37 -18.32 -32.74
C ASN A 282 -7.74 -18.35 -32.06
N ARG A 283 -8.40 -19.52 -32.02
CA ARG A 283 -9.69 -19.69 -31.33
C ARG A 283 -9.55 -19.51 -29.82
N VAL A 284 -8.46 -19.97 -29.21
CA VAL A 284 -8.15 -19.70 -27.80
C VAL A 284 -8.03 -18.18 -27.56
N VAL A 285 -7.30 -17.47 -28.42
CA VAL A 285 -7.17 -16.02 -28.33
C VAL A 285 -8.54 -15.32 -28.49
N GLU A 286 -9.40 -15.79 -29.39
CA GLU A 286 -10.76 -15.26 -29.56
C GLU A 286 -11.61 -15.49 -28.31
N ALA A 287 -11.57 -16.68 -27.72
CA ALA A 287 -12.28 -16.99 -26.49
C ALA A 287 -11.82 -16.10 -25.32
N LEU A 288 -10.51 -15.89 -25.17
CA LEU A 288 -9.97 -14.99 -24.16
C LEU A 288 -10.36 -13.52 -24.42
N ASN A 289 -10.35 -13.09 -25.69
CA ASN A 289 -10.76 -11.73 -26.05
C ASN A 289 -12.24 -11.46 -25.79
N ALA A 290 -13.09 -12.50 -25.78
CA ALA A 290 -14.50 -12.37 -25.43
C ALA A 290 -14.71 -11.86 -23.99
N LEU A 291 -13.77 -12.11 -23.09
CA LEU A 291 -13.77 -11.58 -21.73
C LEU A 291 -13.57 -10.07 -21.64
N ARG A 292 -13.21 -9.41 -22.75
CA ARG A 292 -12.96 -7.96 -22.80
C ARG A 292 -11.99 -7.47 -21.73
N MET A 293 -10.90 -8.18 -21.50
CA MET A 293 -9.90 -7.84 -20.47
C MET A 293 -9.39 -6.40 -20.56
N ASN A 294 -9.37 -5.82 -21.75
CA ASN A 294 -8.88 -4.46 -22.02
C ASN A 294 -10.02 -3.42 -22.16
N ASP A 295 -11.25 -3.71 -21.73
CA ASP A 295 -12.32 -2.70 -21.73
C ASP A 295 -11.99 -1.59 -20.71
N PRO A 296 -11.77 -0.32 -21.15
CA PRO A 296 -11.31 0.74 -20.26
C PRO A 296 -12.32 1.10 -19.15
N ASP A 297 -13.61 0.91 -19.39
CA ASP A 297 -14.64 1.23 -18.41
C ASP A 297 -14.64 0.14 -17.32
N ARG A 298 -14.67 -1.14 -17.72
CA ARG A 298 -14.60 -2.27 -16.80
C ARG A 298 -13.30 -2.27 -15.97
N LEU A 299 -12.16 -2.08 -16.64
CA LEU A 299 -10.85 -1.98 -15.98
C LEU A 299 -10.81 -0.81 -14.99
N GLY A 300 -11.40 0.33 -15.37
CA GLY A 300 -11.43 1.51 -14.49
C GLY A 300 -12.34 1.36 -13.30
N ASP A 301 -13.50 0.69 -13.44
CA ASP A 301 -14.41 0.44 -12.33
C ASP A 301 -13.81 -0.62 -11.38
N TRP A 302 -13.26 -1.71 -11.92
CA TRP A 302 -12.49 -2.67 -11.13
C TRP A 302 -11.35 -2.00 -10.36
N PHE A 303 -10.50 -1.21 -11.03
CA PHE A 303 -9.35 -0.56 -10.38
C PHE A 303 -9.78 0.41 -9.28
N GLY A 304 -10.91 1.10 -9.46
CA GLY A 304 -11.47 1.98 -8.42
C GLY A 304 -11.89 1.20 -7.18
N ARG A 305 -12.56 0.06 -7.33
CA ARG A 305 -12.90 -0.84 -6.21
C ARG A 305 -11.63 -1.37 -5.55
N PHE A 306 -10.71 -1.95 -6.33
CA PHE A 306 -9.44 -2.51 -5.85
C PHE A 306 -8.64 -1.51 -5.02
N MET A 307 -8.47 -0.26 -5.49
CA MET A 307 -7.69 0.77 -4.80
C MET A 307 -8.39 1.33 -3.57
N THR A 308 -9.71 1.20 -3.45
CA THR A 308 -10.45 1.65 -2.26
C THR A 308 -10.69 0.52 -1.25
N THR A 309 -10.58 -0.74 -1.64
CA THR A 309 -10.62 -1.87 -0.70
C THR A 309 -9.38 -1.81 0.21
N TYR A 310 -9.61 -1.86 1.52
CA TYR A 310 -8.55 -1.84 2.52
C TYR A 310 -8.47 -3.23 3.18
N ARG A 311 -7.32 -3.85 3.14
CA ARG A 311 -7.16 -5.25 3.58
C ARG A 311 -7.26 -5.43 5.09
N ALA A 312 -6.88 -4.40 5.85
CA ALA A 312 -6.87 -4.43 7.32
C ALA A 312 -8.14 -3.85 7.97
N SER A 313 -9.14 -3.44 7.16
CA SER A 313 -10.33 -2.75 7.68
C SER A 313 -11.40 -3.74 8.10
N GLY A 314 -11.24 -4.37 9.25
CA GLY A 314 -12.36 -5.11 9.88
C GLY A 314 -13.47 -4.22 10.46
N ASP A 315 -13.28 -2.91 10.56
CA ASP A 315 -13.97 -2.10 11.55
C ASP A 315 -15.07 -1.18 11.04
N VAL A 316 -15.32 -1.14 9.73
CA VAL A 316 -16.47 -0.41 9.20
C VAL A 316 -17.71 -1.29 9.32
N VAL A 317 -18.45 -1.11 10.42
CA VAL A 317 -19.65 -1.88 10.71
C VAL A 317 -20.88 -1.14 10.17
N PRO A 318 -21.74 -1.81 9.37
CA PRO A 318 -23.00 -1.23 8.93
C PRO A 318 -23.88 -0.82 10.11
N ALA A 319 -24.61 0.28 9.93
CA ALA A 319 -25.59 0.69 10.93
C ALA A 319 -26.62 -0.40 11.18
N PRO A 320 -26.98 -0.69 12.45
CA PRO A 320 -27.91 -1.77 12.78
C PRO A 320 -29.31 -1.55 12.18
N GLU A 321 -29.70 -0.30 12.00
CA GLU A 321 -30.96 0.09 11.33
C GLU A 321 -30.73 1.23 10.32
N PRO A 322 -31.39 1.23 9.16
CA PRO A 322 -31.32 2.32 8.21
C PRO A 322 -31.82 3.62 8.86
N ILE A 323 -31.03 4.68 8.74
CA ILE A 323 -31.42 6.00 9.26
C ILE A 323 -32.37 6.65 8.26
N PRO A 324 -33.60 7.04 8.66
CA PRO A 324 -34.53 7.73 7.79
C PRO A 324 -33.92 9.04 7.27
N ARG A 325 -34.20 9.35 5.99
CA ARG A 325 -33.69 10.55 5.34
C ARG A 325 -34.04 11.82 6.10
N GLU A 326 -35.28 11.92 6.57
CA GLU A 326 -35.80 13.06 7.32
C GLU A 326 -35.00 13.29 8.62
N ALA A 327 -34.59 12.20 9.29
CA ALA A 327 -33.79 12.27 10.52
C ALA A 327 -32.36 12.74 10.24
N VAL A 328 -31.78 12.39 9.08
CA VAL A 328 -30.46 12.89 8.67
C VAL A 328 -30.56 14.37 8.31
N GLU A 329 -31.57 14.79 7.54
CA GLU A 329 -31.77 16.17 7.14
C GLU A 329 -32.03 17.05 8.36
N GLN A 330 -32.82 16.60 9.33
CA GLN A 330 -33.04 17.30 10.58
C GLN A 330 -31.76 17.47 11.41
N ALA A 331 -30.97 16.38 11.58
CA ALA A 331 -29.72 16.46 12.31
C ALA A 331 -28.73 17.46 11.69
N LEU A 332 -28.63 17.46 10.34
CA LEU A 332 -27.78 18.41 9.60
C LEU A 332 -28.28 19.86 9.72
N GLU A 333 -29.60 20.09 9.79
CA GLU A 333 -30.21 21.43 10.06
C GLU A 333 -29.94 21.90 11.50
N GLU A 334 -29.87 20.98 12.45
CA GLU A 334 -29.50 21.22 13.85
C GLU A 334 -27.99 21.42 14.05
N GLY A 335 -27.19 21.26 12.99
CA GLY A 335 -25.73 21.50 12.98
C GLY A 335 -24.89 20.26 13.29
N VAL A 336 -25.48 19.06 13.36
CA VAL A 336 -24.74 17.82 13.51
C VAL A 336 -23.90 17.57 12.25
N LEU A 337 -22.66 17.15 12.42
CA LEU A 337 -21.77 16.77 11.34
C LEU A 337 -21.79 15.26 11.12
N LEU A 338 -21.64 14.84 9.86
CA LEU A 338 -21.38 13.44 9.53
C LEU A 338 -19.89 13.31 9.27
N HIS A 339 -19.19 12.56 10.09
CA HIS A 339 -17.76 12.30 9.97
C HIS A 339 -17.52 11.04 9.16
N ARG A 340 -16.55 11.08 8.25
CA ARG A 340 -16.11 9.90 7.53
C ARG A 340 -15.43 8.94 8.50
N HIS A 341 -15.80 7.67 8.43
CA HIS A 341 -15.09 6.62 9.17
C HIS A 341 -13.62 6.57 8.74
N PRO A 342 -12.65 6.55 9.66
CA PRO A 342 -11.22 6.62 9.33
C PRO A 342 -10.74 5.54 8.36
N TRP A 343 -11.32 4.35 8.43
CA TRP A 343 -11.04 3.21 7.55
C TRP A 343 -11.72 3.32 6.18
N SER A 344 -12.60 4.29 5.97
CA SER A 344 -13.29 4.48 4.68
C SER A 344 -12.40 5.17 3.67
N ARG A 345 -11.99 4.44 2.65
CA ARG A 345 -11.15 4.93 1.57
C ARG A 345 -12.02 5.30 0.36
N LEU A 346 -11.97 6.56 -0.08
CA LEU A 346 -12.75 7.06 -1.20
C LEU A 346 -11.87 7.44 -2.39
N ALA A 347 -12.37 7.13 -3.58
CA ALA A 347 -11.82 7.57 -4.85
C ALA A 347 -12.96 7.79 -5.85
N TRP A 348 -12.71 8.47 -6.96
CA TRP A 348 -13.69 8.60 -8.03
C TRP A 348 -13.03 8.68 -9.39
N ARG A 349 -13.75 8.25 -10.42
CA ARG A 349 -13.36 8.39 -11.81
C ARG A 349 -14.46 8.97 -12.66
N ARG A 350 -14.10 9.61 -13.78
CA ARG A 350 -15.05 10.03 -14.80
C ARG A 350 -15.51 8.82 -15.61
N ALA A 351 -16.82 8.68 -15.78
CA ALA A 351 -17.43 7.74 -16.69
C ALA A 351 -17.85 8.43 -18.01
N LYS A 352 -18.28 7.69 -19.01
CA LYS A 352 -18.83 8.25 -20.26
C LYS A 352 -20.01 9.20 -20.00
N ARG A 353 -20.81 8.91 -18.97
CA ARG A 353 -21.90 9.77 -18.48
C ARG A 353 -21.76 9.87 -16.97
N GLY A 354 -21.46 11.09 -16.45
CA GLY A 354 -21.28 11.30 -15.02
C GLY A 354 -19.94 10.84 -14.50
N ALA A 355 -19.96 10.15 -13.38
CA ALA A 355 -18.79 9.62 -12.69
C ALA A 355 -19.18 8.40 -11.85
N THR A 356 -18.20 7.60 -11.47
CA THR A 356 -18.33 6.55 -10.45
C THR A 356 -17.53 6.99 -9.22
N LEU A 357 -18.18 7.01 -8.06
CA LEU A 357 -17.56 7.14 -6.74
C LEU A 357 -17.33 5.72 -6.21
N PHE A 358 -16.15 5.48 -5.65
CA PHE A 358 -15.79 4.25 -4.97
C PHE A 358 -15.59 4.52 -3.49
N CYS A 359 -16.05 3.62 -2.65
CA CYS A 359 -15.86 3.67 -1.20
C CYS A 359 -15.66 2.24 -0.68
N SER A 360 -14.47 1.92 -0.19
CA SER A 360 -14.16 0.61 0.40
C SER A 360 -14.64 -0.58 -0.45
N GLY A 361 -14.37 -0.54 -1.76
CA GLY A 361 -14.78 -1.57 -2.72
C GLY A 361 -16.21 -1.44 -3.28
N LEU A 362 -17.06 -0.59 -2.70
CA LEU A 362 -18.39 -0.27 -3.24
C LEU A 362 -18.29 0.77 -4.36
N GLU A 363 -19.30 0.79 -5.26
CA GLU A 363 -19.37 1.76 -6.35
C GLU A 363 -20.72 2.44 -6.45
N PHE A 364 -20.72 3.75 -6.75
CA PHE A 364 -21.90 4.58 -6.81
C PHE A 364 -21.85 5.46 -8.07
N ALA A 365 -22.85 5.31 -8.95
CA ALA A 365 -23.00 6.19 -10.11
C ALA A 365 -23.54 7.56 -9.67
N LEU A 366 -22.80 8.62 -10.02
CA LEU A 366 -23.07 10.01 -9.60
C LEU A 366 -22.78 11.01 -10.71
N SER A 367 -23.16 12.27 -10.49
CA SER A 367 -22.58 13.40 -11.23
C SER A 367 -21.10 13.56 -10.87
N ALA A 368 -20.27 14.01 -11.81
CA ALA A 368 -18.84 14.26 -11.52
C ALA A 368 -18.65 15.32 -10.40
N LYS A 369 -19.61 16.21 -10.23
CA LYS A 369 -19.60 17.24 -9.18
C LYS A 369 -19.85 16.64 -7.80
N ASP A 370 -20.86 15.76 -7.68
CA ASP A 370 -21.15 15.10 -6.42
C ASP A 370 -20.08 14.09 -6.04
N ALA A 371 -19.59 13.29 -7.00
CA ALA A 371 -18.51 12.35 -6.78
C ALA A 371 -17.24 13.04 -6.27
N ALA A 372 -16.85 14.17 -6.88
CA ALA A 372 -15.69 14.94 -6.43
C ALA A 372 -15.87 15.53 -5.02
N ARG A 373 -17.09 16.00 -4.69
CA ARG A 373 -17.39 16.56 -3.37
C ARG A 373 -17.34 15.49 -2.30
N LEU A 374 -18.05 14.38 -2.51
CA LEU A 374 -18.11 13.28 -1.54
C LEU A 374 -16.74 12.62 -1.35
N ALA A 375 -15.98 12.44 -2.43
CA ALA A 375 -14.63 11.90 -2.30
C ALA A 375 -13.69 12.79 -1.46
N ALA A 376 -13.90 14.10 -1.50
CA ALA A 376 -13.08 15.06 -0.75
C ALA A 376 -13.58 15.35 0.67
N ALA A 377 -14.85 14.99 0.98
CA ALA A 377 -15.47 15.37 2.25
C ALA A 377 -15.01 14.41 3.37
N GLU A 378 -14.20 14.88 4.31
CA GLU A 378 -13.97 14.22 5.59
C GLU A 378 -15.18 14.40 6.51
N GLU A 379 -15.89 15.53 6.35
CA GLU A 379 -17.10 15.87 7.07
C GLU A 379 -18.17 16.32 6.09
N ILE A 380 -19.43 15.99 6.36
CA ILE A 380 -20.59 16.46 5.62
C ILE A 380 -21.45 17.28 6.58
N ASP A 381 -21.53 18.58 6.33
CA ASP A 381 -22.43 19.51 6.98
C ASP A 381 -23.71 19.74 6.17
N GLY A 382 -24.67 20.46 6.74
CA GLY A 382 -25.92 20.82 6.05
C GLY A 382 -25.70 21.62 4.76
N ALA A 383 -24.64 22.45 4.69
CA ALA A 383 -24.34 23.26 3.52
C ALA A 383 -23.81 22.42 2.36
N LEU A 384 -22.92 21.47 2.62
CA LEU A 384 -22.44 20.52 1.62
C LEU A 384 -23.58 19.60 1.15
N TYR A 385 -24.36 19.03 2.09
CA TYR A 385 -25.50 18.17 1.79
C TYR A 385 -26.54 18.86 0.90
N ALA A 386 -26.87 20.11 1.18
CA ALA A 386 -27.78 20.93 0.36
C ALA A 386 -27.28 21.15 -1.07
N GLN A 387 -25.96 21.13 -1.30
CA GLN A 387 -25.34 21.29 -2.62
C GLN A 387 -25.30 20.00 -3.45
N LEU A 388 -25.63 18.86 -2.86
CA LEU A 388 -25.68 17.57 -3.56
C LEU A 388 -27.00 17.46 -4.36
N SER A 389 -26.95 16.73 -5.47
CA SER A 389 -28.15 16.30 -6.17
C SER A 389 -28.95 15.29 -5.32
N ASN A 390 -30.19 15.00 -5.71
CA ASN A 390 -30.98 13.97 -5.04
C ASN A 390 -30.23 12.62 -5.00
N ARG A 391 -29.58 12.22 -6.10
CA ARG A 391 -28.77 10.98 -6.12
C ARG A 391 -27.56 11.09 -5.19
N GLY A 392 -26.91 12.25 -5.11
CA GLY A 392 -25.81 12.46 -4.17
C GLY A 392 -26.22 12.31 -2.71
N ARG A 393 -27.42 12.81 -2.36
CA ARG A 393 -28.00 12.66 -1.01
C ARG A 393 -28.40 11.21 -0.72
N GLU A 394 -28.92 10.49 -1.69
CA GLU A 394 -29.19 9.04 -1.58
C GLU A 394 -27.88 8.28 -1.27
N VAL A 395 -26.80 8.60 -1.98
CA VAL A 395 -25.50 7.96 -1.73
C VAL A 395 -24.97 8.27 -0.33
N VAL A 396 -25.19 9.48 0.21
CA VAL A 396 -24.85 9.78 1.61
C VAL A 396 -25.61 8.85 2.57
N LEU A 397 -26.90 8.61 2.33
CA LEU A 397 -27.68 7.68 3.15
C LEU A 397 -27.19 6.23 3.01
N GLU A 398 -26.81 5.81 1.79
CA GLU A 398 -26.21 4.49 1.55
C GLU A 398 -24.88 4.34 2.30
N LEU A 399 -24.02 5.38 2.25
CA LEU A 399 -22.72 5.39 2.97
C LEU A 399 -22.91 5.40 4.50
N LEU A 400 -23.91 6.10 5.03
CA LEU A 400 -24.29 6.05 6.45
C LEU A 400 -24.77 4.65 6.85
N ALA A 401 -25.63 4.04 6.04
CA ALA A 401 -26.14 2.69 6.30
C ALA A 401 -25.04 1.64 6.30
N GLN A 402 -23.98 1.83 5.51
CA GLN A 402 -22.80 0.95 5.44
C GLN A 402 -21.74 1.30 6.49
N GLY A 403 -21.95 2.32 7.35
CA GLY A 403 -21.00 2.72 8.38
C GLY A 403 -19.83 3.61 7.90
N HIS A 404 -19.82 4.00 6.61
CA HIS A 404 -18.73 4.81 6.04
C HIS A 404 -18.77 6.29 6.46
N TYR A 405 -19.90 6.74 6.97
CA TYR A 405 -20.07 7.99 7.69
C TYR A 405 -20.84 7.73 8.97
N GLN A 406 -20.54 8.49 10.01
CA GLN A 406 -21.16 8.41 11.32
C GLN A 406 -21.57 9.82 11.76
N ARG A 407 -22.63 9.92 12.57
CA ARG A 407 -22.94 11.18 13.22
C ARG A 407 -21.87 11.46 14.28
N ALA A 408 -21.43 12.70 14.41
CA ALA A 408 -20.68 13.08 15.60
C ALA A 408 -21.53 12.69 16.81
N HIS A 409 -21.04 11.78 17.65
CA HIS A 409 -21.57 11.70 19.00
C HIS A 409 -21.18 13.03 19.65
N GLU A 410 -22.14 13.79 20.15
CA GLU A 410 -21.88 14.65 21.28
C GLU A 410 -21.24 13.72 22.31
N ASP A 411 -20.01 14.00 22.70
CA ASP A 411 -19.23 13.22 23.63
C ASP A 411 -20.18 12.79 24.76
N ALA A 412 -20.25 11.50 25.01
CA ALA A 412 -20.85 10.97 26.23
C ALA A 412 -19.93 11.40 27.39
N GLU A 413 -19.95 12.72 27.66
CA GLU A 413 -19.63 13.24 28.98
C GLU A 413 -20.78 12.81 29.87
N ASP A 414 -20.43 11.99 30.87
CA ASP A 414 -21.20 11.73 32.08
C ASP A 414 -22.40 10.77 31.98
N ASP A 415 -22.16 9.48 31.91
CA ASP A 415 -22.94 8.51 32.68
C ASP A 415 -21.98 7.61 33.52
N ILE A 416 -21.10 8.24 34.28
CA ILE A 416 -20.64 7.68 35.54
C ILE A 416 -21.68 8.14 36.57
N GLU A 417 -22.83 7.47 36.59
CA GLU A 417 -23.67 7.49 37.80
C GLU A 417 -22.80 6.96 38.94
N ASP A 418 -22.46 7.88 39.85
CA ASP A 418 -21.95 7.58 41.17
C ASP A 418 -22.84 6.46 41.78
N ILE A 419 -22.38 5.23 41.72
CA ILE A 419 -22.90 4.16 42.56
C ILE A 419 -22.38 4.47 43.96
N ASP A 420 -23.20 5.20 44.71
CA ASP A 420 -23.08 5.40 46.13
C ASP A 420 -22.85 4.02 46.84
N ASP A 421 -21.64 3.88 47.29
CA ASP A 421 -21.16 2.76 48.10
C ASP A 421 -21.60 3.01 49.57
N ASP A 422 -22.86 2.75 49.86
CA ASP A 422 -23.29 2.63 51.28
C ASP A 422 -24.28 1.48 51.45
N GLN A 423 -23.77 0.31 51.77
CA GLN A 423 -24.28 -0.56 52.82
C GLN A 423 -23.34 -1.76 53.03
N GLY A 424 -22.54 -1.65 54.08
CA GLY A 424 -21.84 -2.75 54.68
C GLY A 424 -22.79 -3.87 55.15
N HIS A 425 -22.47 -5.10 54.75
CA HIS A 425 -22.82 -6.26 55.56
C HIS A 425 -21.70 -7.31 55.48
N VAL A 426 -20.91 -7.32 56.56
CA VAL A 426 -20.06 -8.42 56.95
C VAL A 426 -20.95 -9.61 57.31
N LEU A 427 -20.74 -10.75 56.63
CA LEU A 427 -21.03 -12.07 57.21
C LEU A 427 -19.95 -13.05 56.78
N SER A 428 -19.06 -13.31 57.69
CA SER A 428 -18.24 -14.53 57.75
C SER A 428 -19.14 -15.73 58.07
N LEU A 429 -18.91 -16.84 57.40
CA LEU A 429 -19.04 -18.17 58.03
C LEU A 429 -18.27 -19.24 57.22
N SER A 430 -17.38 -19.83 57.91
CA SER A 430 -16.70 -21.11 57.69
C SER A 430 -17.65 -22.31 57.62
N GLY A 431 -17.25 -23.37 56.92
CA GLY A 431 -17.83 -24.69 57.10
C GLY A 431 -17.59 -25.65 55.91
N ASP A 432 -16.68 -26.44 56.11
CA ASP A 432 -16.28 -27.81 55.78
C ASP A 432 -17.28 -28.77 55.08
N HIS A 433 -16.65 -29.59 54.20
CA HIS A 433 -16.90 -31.05 53.92
C HIS A 433 -18.21 -31.47 53.23
N ASP A 434 -18.21 -32.21 52.17
CA ASP A 434 -17.91 -33.61 51.96
C ASP A 434 -18.37 -34.13 50.60
N ASP A 435 -17.66 -35.14 50.15
CA ASP A 435 -17.80 -36.04 49.03
C ASP A 435 -19.23 -36.55 48.68
N ALA A 436 -19.45 -36.82 47.38
CA ALA A 436 -19.95 -38.09 46.83
C ALA A 436 -20.22 -38.01 45.31
N ASP A 437 -19.44 -38.65 44.55
CA ASP A 437 -19.58 -39.79 43.63
C ASP A 437 -20.97 -40.11 43.04
N ALA A 438 -20.97 -40.30 41.72
CA ALA A 438 -21.71 -41.19 40.81
C ALA A 438 -22.17 -40.44 39.53
N GLY A 439 -21.62 -40.68 38.36
CA GLY A 439 -21.74 -41.92 37.61
C GLY A 439 -22.55 -41.73 36.34
N ALA A 440 -21.91 -41.92 35.18
CA ALA A 440 -22.44 -42.46 33.91
C ALA A 440 -23.43 -41.61 33.05
N ASP A 441 -23.11 -41.20 31.88
CA ASP A 441 -23.31 -41.83 30.56
C ASP A 441 -23.03 -40.81 29.42
N THR A 442 -22.21 -41.25 28.49
CA THR A 442 -22.08 -40.68 27.15
C THR A 442 -23.24 -41.13 26.25
N PRO A 443 -23.60 -40.43 25.18
CA PRO A 443 -23.02 -40.86 23.89
C PRO A 443 -22.57 -39.74 22.95
N ASP A 444 -21.61 -40.14 22.14
CA ASP A 444 -21.01 -39.59 20.96
C ASP A 444 -21.96 -38.87 19.99
N ALA A 445 -21.52 -37.74 19.45
CA ALA A 445 -21.71 -37.41 18.06
C ALA A 445 -20.61 -36.38 17.64
N ASP A 446 -19.69 -36.87 16.85
CA ASP A 446 -18.74 -36.13 16.03
C ASP A 446 -19.46 -35.06 15.16
N ASP A 447 -18.95 -33.85 15.18
CA ASP A 447 -18.90 -32.96 14.03
C ASP A 447 -17.80 -31.93 14.29
N ASP A 448 -16.59 -32.31 13.89
CA ASP A 448 -15.45 -31.44 13.72
C ASP A 448 -15.74 -30.46 12.59
N ILE A 449 -15.92 -29.20 12.90
CA ILE A 449 -15.69 -28.11 11.95
C ILE A 449 -14.52 -27.32 12.50
N ASP A 450 -13.32 -27.75 12.09
CA ASP A 450 -12.10 -26.95 12.17
C ASP A 450 -12.26 -25.72 11.29
N ALA A 451 -12.59 -24.61 11.90
CA ALA A 451 -12.35 -23.29 11.32
C ALA A 451 -10.99 -22.80 11.85
N GLU A 452 -9.92 -23.32 11.27
CA GLU A 452 -8.63 -22.66 11.34
C GLU A 452 -8.72 -21.37 10.54
N ALA A 453 -8.86 -20.27 11.24
CA ALA A 453 -8.64 -18.95 10.68
C ALA A 453 -7.14 -18.81 10.47
N ASP A 454 -6.69 -19.05 9.24
CA ASP A 454 -5.39 -18.66 8.75
C ASP A 454 -5.28 -17.13 8.85
N VAL A 455 -4.68 -16.68 9.93
CA VAL A 455 -4.14 -15.33 10.04
C VAL A 455 -2.87 -15.31 9.18
N GLU A 456 -3.04 -15.17 7.86
CA GLU A 456 -1.91 -14.90 6.98
C GLU A 456 -1.30 -13.56 7.36
N GLN A 457 -0.08 -13.68 7.82
CA GLN A 457 0.87 -12.59 8.07
C GLN A 457 0.91 -11.63 6.89
N VAL A 458 0.47 -10.40 7.10
CA VAL A 458 0.76 -9.29 6.20
C VAL A 458 2.20 -8.83 6.45
N ALA A 459 3.15 -9.68 6.05
CA ALA A 459 4.50 -9.29 5.77
C ALA A 459 4.61 -9.31 4.25
N ASP A 460 4.78 -8.14 3.63
CA ASP A 460 5.10 -7.91 2.23
C ASP A 460 4.92 -9.12 1.29
N ALA A 461 3.72 -9.31 0.77
CA ALA A 461 3.47 -10.32 -0.25
C ALA A 461 4.05 -9.84 -1.59
N ALA A 462 5.32 -10.13 -1.80
CA ALA A 462 5.94 -10.12 -3.11
C ALA A 462 7.11 -11.10 -3.13
N ASP A 463 6.80 -12.38 -3.28
CA ASP A 463 7.72 -13.35 -3.90
C ASP A 463 6.94 -14.59 -4.33
N GLY A 464 6.61 -14.62 -5.63
CA GLY A 464 6.44 -15.88 -6.34
C GLY A 464 7.84 -16.41 -6.68
N PRO A 465 8.07 -17.74 -6.72
CA PRO A 465 9.40 -18.29 -6.96
C PRO A 465 9.83 -18.00 -8.40
N ALA A 466 10.92 -17.25 -8.56
CA ALA A 466 11.67 -17.23 -9.80
C ALA A 466 12.32 -18.62 -9.96
N GLN A 467 11.78 -19.44 -10.84
CA GLN A 467 12.45 -20.63 -11.31
C GLN A 467 13.68 -20.18 -12.11
N ALA A 468 14.84 -20.43 -11.54
CA ALA A 468 16.10 -20.39 -12.26
C ALA A 468 16.13 -21.59 -13.22
N GLU A 469 16.09 -21.33 -14.53
CA GLU A 469 16.54 -22.30 -15.53
C GLU A 469 18.05 -22.46 -15.37
N GLU A 470 18.46 -23.60 -14.84
CA GLU A 470 19.83 -24.09 -14.92
C GLU A 470 20.12 -24.44 -16.38
N ALA A 471 20.94 -23.61 -17.02
CA ALA A 471 21.59 -23.98 -18.28
C ALA A 471 22.71 -24.94 -17.95
N GLU A 472 22.53 -26.24 -18.24
CA GLU A 472 23.59 -27.23 -18.28
C GLU A 472 24.61 -26.82 -19.34
N GLN A 473 25.85 -26.61 -18.89
CA GLN A 473 27.05 -26.58 -19.72
C GLN A 473 27.47 -28.01 -19.99
N GLY A 474 27.24 -28.47 -21.21
CA GLY A 474 27.90 -29.67 -21.77
C GLY A 474 29.22 -29.26 -22.39
N GLU A 475 30.31 -29.65 -21.77
CA GLU A 475 31.63 -29.78 -22.42
C GLU A 475 31.56 -30.95 -23.42
N ASP A 476 32.01 -30.73 -24.65
CA ASP A 476 32.81 -31.76 -25.35
C ASP A 476 33.64 -31.15 -26.48
N ALA A 477 34.78 -31.72 -26.60
CA ALA A 477 36.02 -31.36 -27.24
C ALA A 477 36.08 -31.58 -28.76
N ASP A 478 36.99 -30.80 -29.38
CA ASP A 478 37.90 -31.11 -30.46
C ASP A 478 37.42 -31.81 -31.76
N GLN A 479 37.59 -31.15 -32.87
CA GLN A 479 38.65 -31.55 -33.87
C GLN A 479 38.56 -30.69 -35.14
N ASP A 480 39.77 -30.29 -35.54
CA ASP A 480 40.23 -29.72 -36.80
C ASP A 480 39.58 -30.26 -38.08
N ASP A 481 39.37 -29.43 -39.10
CA ASP A 481 40.12 -29.54 -40.37
C ASP A 481 39.78 -28.41 -41.39
N ASP A 482 40.78 -27.93 -41.92
CA ASP A 482 41.31 -27.15 -43.01
C ASP A 482 40.54 -27.14 -44.35
N SER A 483 40.87 -26.08 -45.11
CA SER A 483 40.69 -25.83 -46.56
C SER A 483 39.38 -25.13 -46.98
N GLY A 484 39.37 -24.01 -47.66
CA GLY A 484 40.27 -23.39 -48.58
C GLY A 484 39.47 -22.78 -49.74
N LEU A 485 39.77 -21.52 -50.10
CA LEU A 485 39.64 -20.91 -51.44
C LEU A 485 38.23 -20.71 -52.04
N ALA A 486 37.83 -19.64 -52.50
CA ALA A 486 38.25 -18.53 -53.34
C ALA A 486 37.05 -17.95 -54.07
N ASP A 487 37.02 -16.62 -54.17
CA ASP A 487 36.67 -15.75 -55.30
C ASP A 487 35.46 -16.08 -56.20
N ASP A 488 34.62 -15.14 -56.42
CA ASP A 488 34.57 -14.20 -57.57
C ASP A 488 33.20 -13.56 -57.79
N ASP A 489 33.24 -12.28 -57.86
CA ASP A 489 32.83 -11.31 -58.89
C ASP A 489 31.41 -11.27 -59.49
N ALA A 490 31.07 -10.02 -59.68
CA ALA A 490 30.35 -9.37 -60.79
C ALA A 490 28.81 -9.26 -60.68
N ALA A 491 28.33 -8.10 -60.43
CA ALA A 491 28.07 -6.95 -61.34
C ALA A 491 26.75 -6.99 -62.12
N SER A 492 26.16 -5.81 -62.13
CA SER A 492 25.26 -5.21 -63.14
C SER A 492 23.77 -5.57 -63.01
N ASP A 493 22.90 -4.75 -63.21
CA ASP A 493 22.72 -3.38 -63.76
C ASP A 493 21.23 -3.15 -63.99
N ALA A 494 20.84 -1.93 -63.85
CA ALA A 494 19.82 -1.17 -64.59
C ALA A 494 18.32 -1.52 -64.55
N GLY A 495 17.60 -0.45 -64.37
CA GLY A 495 16.48 -0.01 -65.16
C GLY A 495 15.16 0.04 -64.38
N ASP A 496 14.75 1.16 -64.02
CA ASP A 496 14.15 2.34 -64.67
C ASP A 496 12.60 2.27 -64.71
N ASP A 497 12.06 3.34 -64.26
CA ASP A 497 10.86 4.04 -64.75
C ASP A 497 9.45 3.59 -64.33
N GLY A 498 8.77 4.50 -63.70
CA GLY A 498 7.64 5.16 -64.33
C GLY A 498 6.40 5.30 -63.49
N SER A 499 6.21 6.52 -62.95
CA SER A 499 4.95 7.30 -62.97
C SER A 499 3.66 6.60 -62.51
N ASP A 500 2.83 7.14 -61.77
CA ASP A 500 2.14 8.41 -61.66
C ASP A 500 0.73 8.20 -61.06
N GLN A 501 0.36 9.15 -60.26
CA GLN A 501 -0.98 9.72 -60.04
C GLN A 501 -2.13 8.97 -59.35
N ARG A 502 -2.43 9.59 -58.23
CA ARG A 502 -3.75 10.14 -57.80
C ARG A 502 -4.97 9.20 -57.67
N ALA A 503 -5.47 9.12 -56.51
CA ALA A 503 -6.71 9.80 -56.03
C ALA A 503 -6.80 9.70 -54.49
#